data_3b9cfcc65e2afb355797c2a07ac32bdf
#
_entry.id   3b9cfcc65e2afb355797c2a07ac32bdf
#
_cell.length_a   1.000
_cell.length_b   1.000
_cell.length_c   1.000
_cell.angle_alpha   90.00
_cell.angle_beta   90.00
_cell.angle_gamma   90.00
#
_symmetry.space_group_name_H-M   'P 1'
#
loop_
_entity.id
_entity.type
_entity.pdbx_description
1 polymer ?
#
loop_
_entity_poly.entity_id
_entity_poly.type
_entity_poly.pdbx_seq_one_letter_code
_entity_poly.pdbx_strand_id
1 'polypeptide(L)'
;MKKVKETSIYLLILMSTILIGTTLLFMCKIGLTMYHLPLFIILTTVFYYILRKKESITDIIKVVILSLLIIIVSTLISSFMYDRSSDGNTYHKDAIGVLKEGYNPVYESSKDFIERRNDPSKELTAYSIWTDHYAKANWIIASNFYSLTNNIESGKAMNLISMYIIFGFMFTSISLVLDKKKSFILALIITINPITASQMFTYYNDQLVCLYLFLSILFLIKLDHNINDKETWLFYILTFIILANMKFNGLGYLLVFSFLFVCRYLYKAYKNKEFFSLFKKLSIIYIPLFIISLLIVGYPTYVKNTLDHNNPFFPLYDKNGEDIITAQQPQKFLKMNNLEKLFYGTFSKANNLRENDNTDLKIPFTIYKSELSPACSNDLRISGWGIFFSGLLLCSIIILIKYYKEYKKESWILYTLAITSILMIVMSESWWARYTPHFYLFIILSIYILFKYNKCKFINIIYLVIIIINTLIPLAGNSYYTLKNSIQITKDLNNLRSKEILVNLNGMNGIIYNLKDHDIKYILSDETKSNELYYHYLTYQENTYE
;
A
#
# COMPACT_ATOMS: atom_id res chain seq x y z
N MET A 1 11.49 22.55 5.59
CA MET A 1 12.18 21.29 5.20
C MET A 1 12.58 20.45 6.41
N LYS A 2 13.42 20.96 7.37
CA LYS A 2 13.84 20.18 8.55
C LYS A 2 12.64 19.58 9.29
N LYS A 3 11.61 20.37 9.62
CA LYS A 3 10.41 19.87 10.31
C LYS A 3 9.66 18.78 9.53
N VAL A 4 9.52 18.93 8.21
CA VAL A 4 8.88 17.91 7.36
C VAL A 4 9.64 16.58 7.41
N LYS A 5 10.97 16.62 7.29
CA LYS A 5 11.82 15.42 7.43
C LYS A 5 11.65 14.78 8.81
N GLU A 6 11.76 15.57 9.88
CA GLU A 6 11.70 15.06 11.24
C GLU A 6 10.33 14.47 11.60
N THR A 7 9.23 15.08 11.12
CA THR A 7 7.89 14.54 11.27
C THR A 7 7.72 13.21 10.50
N SER A 8 8.27 13.12 9.28
CA SER A 8 8.25 11.84 8.53
C SER A 8 9.06 10.75 9.22
N ILE A 9 10.18 11.09 9.87
CA ILE A 9 10.98 10.16 10.68
C ILE A 9 10.15 9.65 11.87
N TYR A 10 9.53 10.58 12.62
CA TYR A 10 8.68 10.21 13.76
C TYR A 10 7.55 9.27 13.35
N LEU A 11 6.84 9.60 12.27
CA LEU A 11 5.72 8.79 11.78
C LEU A 11 6.17 7.42 11.25
N LEU A 12 7.33 7.32 10.58
CA LEU A 12 7.89 6.03 10.15
C LEU A 12 8.23 5.14 11.36
N ILE A 13 8.84 5.73 12.40
CA ILE A 13 9.12 5.02 13.66
C ILE A 13 7.80 4.55 14.28
N LEU A 14 6.77 5.41 14.32
CA LEU A 14 5.46 5.06 14.89
C LEU A 14 4.81 3.88 14.17
N MET A 15 4.75 3.89 12.83
CA MET A 15 4.17 2.78 12.06
C MET A 15 4.91 1.47 12.33
N SER A 16 6.24 1.52 12.42
CA SER A 16 7.06 0.36 12.75
C SER A 16 6.85 -0.10 14.20
N THR A 17 6.74 0.84 15.15
CA THR A 17 6.51 0.54 16.56
C THR A 17 5.14 -0.11 16.78
N ILE A 18 4.09 0.37 16.10
CA ILE A 18 2.77 -0.27 16.12
C ILE A 18 2.86 -1.70 15.61
N LEU A 19 3.46 -1.92 14.44
CA LEU A 19 3.55 -3.25 13.83
C LEU A 19 4.35 -4.23 14.71
N ILE A 20 5.57 -3.86 15.07
CA ILE A 20 6.47 -4.71 15.87
C ILE A 20 5.88 -4.92 17.27
N GLY A 21 5.45 -3.85 17.93
CA GLY A 21 4.94 -3.89 19.29
C GLY A 21 3.66 -4.74 19.41
N THR A 22 2.70 -4.57 18.50
CA THR A 22 1.47 -5.38 18.50
C THR A 22 1.78 -6.85 18.23
N THR A 23 2.69 -7.17 17.30
CA THR A 23 3.08 -8.57 17.05
C THR A 23 3.73 -9.19 18.30
N LEU A 24 4.59 -8.47 19.01
CA LEU A 24 5.18 -8.94 20.26
C LEU A 24 4.13 -9.15 21.35
N LEU A 25 3.13 -8.26 21.46
CA LEU A 25 2.02 -8.44 22.37
C LEU A 25 1.22 -9.71 22.06
N PHE A 26 0.93 -9.98 20.79
CA PHE A 26 0.29 -11.23 20.37
C PHE A 26 1.11 -12.46 20.74
N MET A 27 2.45 -12.42 20.60
CA MET A 27 3.34 -13.49 21.05
C MET A 27 3.29 -13.69 22.57
N CYS A 28 3.05 -12.62 23.34
CA CYS A 28 2.82 -12.68 24.79
C CYS A 28 1.38 -13.03 25.16
N LYS A 29 0.51 -13.42 24.21
CA LYS A 29 -0.92 -13.71 24.39
C LYS A 29 -1.74 -12.51 24.88
N ILE A 30 -1.29 -11.29 24.60
CA ILE A 30 -2.00 -10.07 24.94
C ILE A 30 -2.79 -9.62 23.71
N GLY A 31 -4.12 -9.56 23.84
CA GLY A 31 -5.03 -9.08 22.80
C GLY A 31 -5.00 -7.56 22.67
N LEU A 32 -5.56 -7.06 21.55
CA LEU A 32 -5.63 -5.64 21.26
C LEU A 32 -6.60 -4.91 22.18
N THR A 33 -6.21 -3.71 22.61
CA THR A 33 -7.05 -2.79 23.40
C THR A 33 -6.89 -1.35 22.90
N MET A 34 -7.80 -0.46 23.31
CA MET A 34 -7.74 0.97 22.97
C MET A 34 -6.48 1.67 23.54
N TYR A 35 -5.80 1.09 24.51
CA TYR A 35 -4.61 1.68 25.13
C TYR A 35 -3.32 1.46 24.32
N HIS A 36 -3.31 0.54 23.36
CA HIS A 36 -2.09 0.18 22.63
C HIS A 36 -1.60 1.32 21.74
N LEU A 37 -2.49 1.97 20.96
CA LEU A 37 -2.06 3.09 20.12
C LEU A 37 -1.47 4.26 20.93
N PRO A 38 -2.09 4.74 22.04
CA PRO A 38 -1.46 5.70 22.94
C PRO A 38 -0.11 5.23 23.50
N LEU A 39 0.01 3.97 23.92
CA LEU A 39 1.27 3.40 24.39
C LEU A 39 2.36 3.46 23.32
N PHE A 40 2.05 3.08 22.08
CA PHE A 40 3.01 3.13 20.98
C PHE A 40 3.40 4.56 20.61
N ILE A 41 2.51 5.54 20.73
CA ILE A 41 2.84 6.97 20.58
C ILE A 41 3.85 7.40 21.66
N ILE A 42 3.65 7.00 22.91
CA ILE A 42 4.59 7.30 24.01
C ILE A 42 5.95 6.64 23.75
N LEU A 43 5.97 5.34 23.44
CA LEU A 43 7.21 4.61 23.13
C LEU A 43 7.96 5.23 21.95
N THR A 44 7.23 5.60 20.90
CA THR A 44 7.82 6.31 19.74
C THR A 44 8.40 7.66 20.14
N THR A 45 7.72 8.42 21.00
CA THR A 45 8.19 9.71 21.49
C THR A 45 9.49 9.55 22.28
N VAL A 46 9.56 8.56 23.16
CA VAL A 46 10.79 8.25 23.93
C VAL A 46 11.93 7.84 22.99
N PHE A 47 11.66 6.94 22.04
CA PHE A 47 12.67 6.51 21.08
C PHE A 47 13.15 7.69 20.20
N TYR A 48 12.23 8.51 19.70
CA TYR A 48 12.55 9.70 18.92
C TYR A 48 13.37 10.72 19.73
N TYR A 49 13.03 10.92 21.01
CA TYR A 49 13.83 11.77 21.91
C TYR A 49 15.27 11.25 22.06
N ILE A 50 15.46 9.94 22.27
CA ILE A 50 16.78 9.31 22.34
C ILE A 50 17.55 9.51 21.03
N LEU A 51 16.89 9.33 19.88
CA LEU A 51 17.47 9.50 18.56
C LEU A 51 17.89 10.95 18.30
N ARG A 52 17.16 11.92 18.85
CA ARG A 52 17.35 13.37 18.67
C ARG A 52 17.82 14.10 19.93
N LYS A 53 18.47 13.41 20.88
CA LYS A 53 18.91 13.97 22.16
C LYS A 53 19.80 15.22 22.07
N LYS A 54 20.39 15.49 20.91
CA LYS A 54 21.20 16.70 20.64
C LYS A 54 20.37 17.89 20.16
N GLU A 55 19.11 17.68 19.78
CA GLU A 55 18.20 18.75 19.36
C GLU A 55 17.57 19.42 20.59
N SER A 56 17.04 20.64 20.40
CA SER A 56 16.34 21.32 21.48
C SER A 56 15.04 20.58 21.83
N ILE A 57 14.69 20.52 23.10
CA ILE A 57 13.45 19.92 23.56
C ILE A 57 12.23 20.58 22.90
N THR A 58 12.30 21.88 22.66
CA THR A 58 11.24 22.66 21.98
C THR A 58 11.03 22.19 20.55
N ASP A 59 12.09 21.85 19.81
CA ASP A 59 11.98 21.35 18.44
C ASP A 59 11.42 19.92 18.43
N ILE A 60 11.80 19.08 19.39
CA ILE A 60 11.25 17.74 19.57
C ILE A 60 9.74 17.82 19.83
N ILE A 61 9.31 18.66 20.78
CA ILE A 61 7.89 18.88 21.11
C ILE A 61 7.11 19.34 19.85
N LYS A 62 7.65 20.29 19.07
CA LYS A 62 7.01 20.75 17.82
C LYS A 62 6.81 19.61 16.81
N VAL A 63 7.78 18.70 16.68
CA VAL A 63 7.67 17.54 15.78
C VAL A 63 6.60 16.58 16.29
N VAL A 64 6.57 16.27 17.59
CA VAL A 64 5.55 15.42 18.19
C VAL A 64 4.15 15.99 17.98
N ILE A 65 3.96 17.29 18.29
CA ILE A 65 2.66 17.96 18.09
C ILE A 65 2.23 17.91 16.63
N LEU A 66 3.13 18.21 15.69
CA LEU A 66 2.81 18.16 14.26
C LEU A 66 2.46 16.74 13.81
N SER A 67 3.18 15.73 14.33
CA SER A 67 2.89 14.33 14.05
C SER A 67 1.52 13.91 14.58
N LEU A 68 1.18 14.30 15.81
CA LEU A 68 -0.14 14.05 16.41
C LEU A 68 -1.25 14.73 15.60
N LEU A 69 -1.03 15.95 15.15
CA LEU A 69 -2.00 16.64 14.29
C LEU A 69 -2.24 15.88 12.98
N ILE A 70 -1.18 15.37 12.33
CA ILE A 70 -1.30 14.56 11.11
C ILE A 70 -2.07 13.27 11.40
N ILE A 71 -1.78 12.59 12.51
CA ILE A 71 -2.49 11.38 12.93
C ILE A 71 -3.98 11.68 13.12
N ILE A 72 -4.32 12.71 13.88
CA ILE A 72 -5.71 13.09 14.17
C ILE A 72 -6.45 13.44 12.87
N VAL A 73 -5.88 14.30 12.03
CA VAL A 73 -6.50 14.71 10.76
C VAL A 73 -6.69 13.52 9.83
N SER A 74 -5.68 12.66 9.70
CA SER A 74 -5.76 11.44 8.89
C SER A 74 -6.84 10.49 9.41
N THR A 75 -6.95 10.34 10.73
CA THR A 75 -7.97 9.50 11.37
C THR A 75 -9.37 10.05 11.13
N LEU A 76 -9.59 11.35 11.30
CA LEU A 76 -10.89 11.99 11.08
C LEU A 76 -11.34 11.90 9.62
N ILE A 77 -10.45 12.20 8.68
CA ILE A 77 -10.74 12.07 7.24
C ILE A 77 -11.10 10.63 6.91
N SER A 78 -10.29 9.67 7.34
CA SER A 78 -10.48 8.25 7.05
C SER A 78 -11.76 7.70 7.68
N SER A 79 -12.10 8.12 8.89
CA SER A 79 -13.33 7.72 9.60
C SER A 79 -14.60 8.13 8.87
N PHE A 80 -14.56 9.23 8.13
CA PHE A 80 -15.70 9.72 7.35
C PHE A 80 -15.80 9.09 5.96
N MET A 81 -14.68 8.67 5.37
CA MET A 81 -14.59 8.13 4.01
C MET A 81 -14.79 6.61 4.02
N TYR A 82 -16.00 6.12 3.71
CA TYR A 82 -16.29 4.68 3.65
C TYR A 82 -15.54 3.99 2.50
N ASP A 83 -15.00 2.82 2.79
CA ASP A 83 -14.31 2.01 1.78
C ASP A 83 -15.29 1.48 0.72
N ARG A 84 -14.96 1.73 -0.54
CA ARG A 84 -15.72 1.28 -1.72
C ARG A 84 -15.12 0.05 -2.40
N SER A 85 -14.00 -0.46 -1.90
CA SER A 85 -13.31 -1.58 -2.54
C SER A 85 -13.98 -2.91 -2.23
N SER A 86 -13.93 -3.82 -3.19
CA SER A 86 -14.41 -5.18 -3.00
C SER A 86 -13.59 -5.88 -1.91
N ASP A 87 -12.26 -5.99 -2.08
CA ASP A 87 -11.37 -6.67 -1.13
C ASP A 87 -11.47 -6.06 0.28
N GLY A 88 -11.64 -4.72 0.38
CA GLY A 88 -11.82 -4.02 1.65
C GLY A 88 -13.05 -4.50 2.41
N ASN A 89 -14.17 -4.64 1.71
CA ASN A 89 -15.45 -5.04 2.30
C ASN A 89 -15.60 -6.56 2.42
N THR A 90 -14.88 -7.36 1.63
CA THR A 90 -14.91 -8.83 1.76
C THR A 90 -14.07 -9.30 2.94
N TYR A 91 -12.77 -9.11 2.94
CA TYR A 91 -11.87 -9.73 3.92
C TYR A 91 -10.97 -8.76 4.70
N HIS A 92 -10.61 -7.57 4.17
CA HIS A 92 -9.71 -6.68 4.92
C HIS A 92 -10.33 -6.12 6.20
N LYS A 93 -11.58 -5.60 6.12
CA LYS A 93 -12.30 -5.15 7.31
C LYS A 93 -12.58 -6.30 8.27
N ASP A 94 -12.87 -7.49 7.73
CA ASP A 94 -13.10 -8.68 8.55
C ASP A 94 -11.85 -9.04 9.35
N ALA A 95 -10.69 -9.12 8.70
CA ALA A 95 -9.42 -9.38 9.37
C ALA A 95 -9.07 -8.33 10.45
N ILE A 96 -9.31 -7.03 10.15
CA ILE A 96 -9.08 -5.93 11.11
C ILE A 96 -10.05 -6.05 12.30
N GLY A 97 -11.30 -6.38 12.03
CA GLY A 97 -12.34 -6.50 13.04
C GLY A 97 -12.11 -7.67 14.00
N VAL A 98 -11.77 -8.85 13.49
CA VAL A 98 -11.47 -10.00 14.36
C VAL A 98 -10.24 -9.75 15.24
N LEU A 99 -9.21 -9.05 14.74
CA LEU A 99 -8.05 -8.64 15.56
C LEU A 99 -8.48 -7.75 16.73
N LYS A 100 -9.34 -6.76 16.51
CA LYS A 100 -9.91 -5.92 17.59
C LYS A 100 -10.74 -6.74 18.57
N GLU A 101 -11.47 -7.73 18.10
CA GLU A 101 -12.33 -8.59 18.92
C GLU A 101 -11.56 -9.66 19.70
N GLY A 102 -10.22 -9.74 19.57
CA GLY A 102 -9.35 -10.60 20.36
C GLY A 102 -8.84 -11.86 19.64
N TYR A 103 -8.98 -11.92 18.30
CA TYR A 103 -8.27 -12.92 17.49
C TYR A 103 -6.76 -12.75 17.62
N ASN A 104 -6.08 -13.84 17.96
CA ASN A 104 -4.62 -13.85 18.04
C ASN A 104 -4.01 -14.70 16.92
N PRO A 105 -3.51 -14.06 15.84
CA PRO A 105 -3.03 -14.77 14.66
C PRO A 105 -1.76 -15.61 14.89
N VAL A 106 -1.13 -15.49 16.05
CA VAL A 106 0.04 -16.32 16.43
C VAL A 106 -0.38 -17.72 16.89
N TYR A 107 -1.50 -17.83 17.62
CA TYR A 107 -1.84 -19.05 18.36
C TYR A 107 -3.11 -19.77 17.87
N GLU A 108 -3.97 -19.10 17.11
CA GLU A 108 -5.22 -19.68 16.66
C GLU A 108 -5.48 -19.39 15.18
N SER A 109 -6.39 -20.13 14.55
CA SER A 109 -6.97 -19.80 13.26
C SER A 109 -8.20 -18.90 13.43
N SER A 110 -8.63 -18.22 12.36
CA SER A 110 -9.87 -17.45 12.40
C SER A 110 -11.08 -18.35 12.67
N LYS A 111 -11.03 -19.61 12.24
CA LYS A 111 -12.04 -20.64 12.53
C LYS A 111 -12.13 -20.93 14.01
N ASP A 112 -11.01 -21.29 14.67
CA ASP A 112 -10.96 -21.56 16.11
C ASP A 112 -11.45 -20.37 16.92
N PHE A 113 -11.10 -19.14 16.48
CA PHE A 113 -11.56 -17.91 17.11
C PHE A 113 -13.08 -17.76 17.07
N ILE A 114 -13.71 -17.98 15.90
CA ILE A 114 -15.15 -17.86 15.71
C ILE A 114 -15.89 -18.96 16.52
N GLU A 115 -15.42 -20.20 16.45
CA GLU A 115 -15.99 -21.33 17.22
C GLU A 115 -15.88 -21.08 18.74
N ARG A 116 -14.75 -20.57 19.23
CA ARG A 116 -14.55 -20.26 20.66
C ARG A 116 -15.51 -19.18 21.17
N ARG A 117 -15.86 -18.20 20.32
CA ARG A 117 -16.79 -17.13 20.70
C ARG A 117 -18.25 -17.56 20.70
N ASN A 118 -18.56 -18.66 20.03
CA ASN A 118 -19.92 -19.14 19.88
C ASN A 118 -20.88 -18.03 19.36
N ASP A 119 -20.39 -17.20 18.43
CA ASP A 119 -21.13 -16.06 17.87
C ASP A 119 -21.93 -16.54 16.64
N PRO A 120 -23.25 -16.74 16.77
CA PRO A 120 -24.09 -17.24 15.68
C PRO A 120 -24.19 -16.24 14.51
N SER A 121 -23.78 -14.99 14.71
CA SER A 121 -23.79 -13.95 13.68
C SER A 121 -22.57 -14.00 12.76
N LYS A 122 -21.61 -14.87 13.02
CA LYS A 122 -20.40 -15.05 12.22
C LYS A 122 -20.35 -16.46 11.65
N GLU A 123 -20.73 -16.58 10.40
CA GLU A 123 -20.36 -17.75 9.61
C GLU A 123 -18.90 -17.67 9.18
N LEU A 124 -18.25 -18.83 9.13
CA LEU A 124 -16.96 -19.00 8.45
C LEU A 124 -17.12 -18.60 6.99
N THR A 125 -16.48 -17.53 6.61
CA THR A 125 -16.56 -17.03 5.26
C THR A 125 -15.54 -17.75 4.38
N ALA A 126 -15.80 -17.84 3.08
CA ALA A 126 -14.85 -18.33 2.09
C ALA A 126 -13.53 -17.53 2.07
N TYR A 127 -13.49 -16.38 2.76
CA TYR A 127 -12.35 -15.49 2.84
C TYR A 127 -11.50 -15.64 4.12
N SER A 128 -11.85 -16.57 5.02
CA SER A 128 -11.03 -16.90 6.21
C SER A 128 -9.60 -17.31 5.84
N ILE A 129 -9.42 -17.94 4.68
CA ILE A 129 -8.12 -18.31 4.14
C ILE A 129 -7.19 -17.09 4.01
N TRP A 130 -7.71 -15.92 3.61
CA TRP A 130 -6.91 -14.69 3.54
C TRP A 130 -6.57 -14.17 4.93
N THR A 131 -7.55 -14.14 5.83
CA THR A 131 -7.36 -13.68 7.22
C THR A 131 -6.29 -14.50 7.94
N ASP A 132 -6.24 -15.81 7.73
CA ASP A 132 -5.28 -16.68 8.38
C ASP A 132 -3.88 -16.64 7.75
N HIS A 133 -3.79 -16.56 6.42
CA HIS A 133 -2.54 -16.87 5.72
C HIS A 133 -1.87 -15.66 5.05
N TYR A 134 -2.58 -14.53 4.89
CA TYR A 134 -2.02 -13.38 4.21
C TYR A 134 -1.12 -12.53 5.12
N ALA A 135 -0.28 -11.67 4.51
CA ALA A 135 0.58 -10.72 5.22
C ALA A 135 -0.25 -9.69 5.99
N LYS A 136 0.09 -9.41 7.26
CA LYS A 136 -0.82 -8.78 8.24
C LYS A 136 -0.45 -7.35 8.67
N ALA A 137 0.60 -6.72 8.11
CA ALA A 137 1.06 -5.43 8.60
C ALA A 137 -0.01 -4.34 8.55
N ASN A 138 -0.78 -4.26 7.44
CA ASN A 138 -1.86 -3.30 7.30
C ASN A 138 -2.99 -3.54 8.30
N TRP A 139 -3.38 -4.80 8.52
CA TRP A 139 -4.45 -5.16 9.46
C TRP A 139 -4.06 -4.87 10.90
N ILE A 140 -2.82 -5.20 11.28
CA ILE A 140 -2.28 -4.92 12.62
C ILE A 140 -2.23 -3.41 12.87
N ILE A 141 -1.74 -2.62 11.91
CA ILE A 141 -1.68 -1.17 12.07
C ILE A 141 -3.10 -0.59 12.12
N ALA A 142 -3.98 -0.98 11.19
CA ALA A 142 -5.35 -0.49 11.11
C ALA A 142 -6.18 -0.84 12.35
N SER A 143 -6.03 -2.06 12.90
CA SER A 143 -6.77 -2.51 14.08
C SER A 143 -6.43 -1.71 15.34
N ASN A 144 -5.22 -1.13 15.45
CA ASN A 144 -4.87 -0.21 16.53
C ASN A 144 -5.68 1.10 16.45
N PHE A 145 -5.85 1.67 15.26
CA PHE A 145 -6.71 2.84 15.06
C PHE A 145 -8.17 2.51 15.34
N TYR A 146 -8.64 1.37 14.82
CA TYR A 146 -10.00 0.90 15.06
C TYR A 146 -10.28 0.67 16.55
N SER A 147 -9.36 0.07 17.28
CA SER A 147 -9.51 -0.18 18.72
C SER A 147 -9.63 1.10 19.55
N LEU A 148 -8.97 2.19 19.11
CA LEU A 148 -9.06 3.49 19.78
C LEU A 148 -10.36 4.23 19.46
N THR A 149 -10.83 4.17 18.20
CA THR A 149 -11.91 5.04 17.71
C THR A 149 -13.28 4.36 17.69
N ASN A 150 -13.34 3.03 17.76
CA ASN A 150 -14.55 2.22 17.50
C ASN A 150 -15.20 2.54 16.13
N ASN A 151 -14.41 2.95 15.14
CA ASN A 151 -14.85 3.16 13.77
C ASN A 151 -13.90 2.42 12.84
N ILE A 152 -14.39 1.35 12.18
CA ILE A 152 -13.58 0.50 11.31
C ILE A 152 -12.90 1.29 10.20
N GLU A 153 -13.54 2.33 9.68
CA GLU A 153 -12.99 3.16 8.60
C GLU A 153 -11.75 3.95 9.02
N SER A 154 -11.57 4.20 10.32
CA SER A 154 -10.42 4.92 10.87
C SER A 154 -9.07 4.25 10.58
N GLY A 155 -9.05 2.92 10.45
CA GLY A 155 -7.83 2.17 10.17
C GLY A 155 -7.13 2.60 8.87
N LYS A 156 -7.87 3.16 7.90
CA LYS A 156 -7.31 3.73 6.66
C LYS A 156 -6.46 4.97 6.88
N ALA A 157 -6.44 5.54 8.10
CA ALA A 157 -5.54 6.64 8.46
C ALA A 157 -4.07 6.32 8.14
N MET A 158 -3.66 5.04 8.24
CA MET A 158 -2.33 4.59 7.87
C MET A 158 -1.95 4.94 6.43
N ASN A 159 -2.92 4.99 5.49
CA ASN A 159 -2.69 5.33 4.09
C ASN A 159 -2.22 6.79 3.96
N LEU A 160 -2.96 7.72 4.56
CA LEU A 160 -2.66 9.16 4.54
C LEU A 160 -1.37 9.47 5.30
N ILE A 161 -1.15 8.81 6.44
CA ILE A 161 0.08 8.93 7.23
C ILE A 161 1.27 8.43 6.40
N SER A 162 1.16 7.29 5.72
CA SER A 162 2.21 6.75 4.85
C SER A 162 2.51 7.68 3.68
N MET A 163 1.47 8.27 3.06
CA MET A 163 1.66 9.30 2.02
C MET A 163 2.48 10.47 2.55
N TYR A 164 2.20 10.97 3.76
CA TYR A 164 2.99 12.04 4.35
C TYR A 164 4.44 11.62 4.62
N ILE A 165 4.67 10.40 5.13
CA ILE A 165 6.01 9.85 5.36
C ILE A 165 6.83 9.87 4.07
N ILE A 166 6.28 9.29 2.99
CA ILE A 166 6.97 9.17 1.71
C ILE A 166 7.19 10.55 1.09
N PHE A 167 6.17 11.42 1.10
CA PHE A 167 6.31 12.79 0.63
C PHE A 167 7.47 13.52 1.32
N GLY A 168 7.55 13.45 2.65
CA GLY A 168 8.58 14.18 3.38
C GLY A 168 10.00 13.66 3.14
N PHE A 169 10.20 12.34 3.08
CA PHE A 169 11.49 11.76 2.72
C PHE A 169 11.89 12.08 1.28
N MET A 170 10.96 11.97 0.32
CA MET A 170 11.20 12.29 -1.09
C MET A 170 11.50 13.77 -1.26
N PHE A 171 10.64 14.66 -0.75
CA PHE A 171 10.84 16.10 -0.85
C PHE A 171 12.20 16.55 -0.30
N THR A 172 12.56 16.08 0.88
CA THR A 172 13.81 16.50 1.52
C THR A 172 15.04 15.91 0.85
N SER A 173 14.97 14.68 0.34
CA SER A 173 16.10 14.06 -0.35
C SER A 173 16.31 14.64 -1.75
N ILE A 174 15.24 14.84 -2.51
CA ILE A 174 15.31 15.45 -3.85
C ILE A 174 15.78 16.91 -3.78
N SER A 175 15.43 17.65 -2.71
CA SER A 175 15.86 19.04 -2.50
C SER A 175 17.37 19.21 -2.27
N LEU A 176 18.12 18.13 -2.10
CA LEU A 176 19.59 18.15 -2.11
C LEU A 176 20.16 18.30 -3.52
N VAL A 177 19.36 17.99 -4.56
CA VAL A 177 19.79 17.94 -5.95
C VAL A 177 19.05 18.95 -6.84
N LEU A 178 17.75 19.16 -6.59
CA LEU A 178 16.89 20.07 -7.33
C LEU A 178 16.44 21.26 -6.46
N ASP A 179 16.00 22.34 -7.12
CA ASP A 179 15.36 23.46 -6.39
C ASP A 179 14.08 23.03 -5.67
N LYS A 180 13.68 23.80 -4.64
CA LYS A 180 12.57 23.44 -3.75
C LYS A 180 11.25 23.25 -4.47
N LYS A 181 10.94 24.05 -5.52
CA LYS A 181 9.67 23.93 -6.26
C LYS A 181 9.62 22.62 -7.05
N LYS A 182 10.67 22.32 -7.81
CA LYS A 182 10.77 21.05 -8.57
C LYS A 182 10.77 19.86 -7.62
N SER A 183 11.47 19.94 -6.50
CA SER A 183 11.51 18.86 -5.50
C SER A 183 10.14 18.61 -4.87
N PHE A 184 9.38 19.66 -4.56
CA PHE A 184 8.02 19.56 -4.04
C PHE A 184 7.10 18.88 -5.05
N ILE A 185 7.11 19.33 -6.31
CA ILE A 185 6.30 18.78 -7.39
C ILE A 185 6.65 17.30 -7.62
N LEU A 186 7.95 16.97 -7.70
CA LEU A 186 8.35 15.58 -7.93
C LEU A 186 7.99 14.66 -6.75
N ALA A 187 8.14 15.14 -5.52
CA ALA A 187 7.70 14.40 -4.33
C ALA A 187 6.19 14.16 -4.33
N LEU A 188 5.38 15.12 -4.77
CA LEU A 188 3.93 14.93 -4.97
C LEU A 188 3.63 13.88 -6.02
N ILE A 189 4.29 13.92 -7.19
CA ILE A 189 4.10 12.94 -8.28
C ILE A 189 4.44 11.52 -7.80
N ILE A 190 5.49 11.36 -7.00
CA ILE A 190 5.87 10.07 -6.43
C ILE A 190 4.80 9.57 -5.46
N THR A 191 4.32 10.46 -4.58
CA THR A 191 3.39 10.13 -3.51
C THR A 191 1.96 9.94 -4.02
N ILE A 192 1.50 10.86 -4.90
CA ILE A 192 0.16 10.84 -5.48
C ILE A 192 0.29 10.42 -6.95
N ASN A 193 0.61 9.17 -7.19
CA ASN A 193 0.56 8.55 -8.50
C ASN A 193 -0.82 7.91 -8.73
N PRO A 194 -1.19 7.48 -9.95
CA PRO A 194 -2.52 6.94 -10.22
C PRO A 194 -2.94 5.78 -9.32
N ILE A 195 -2.00 4.91 -8.90
CA ILE A 195 -2.30 3.77 -8.02
C ILE A 195 -2.66 4.26 -6.61
N THR A 196 -1.84 5.16 -6.04
CA THR A 196 -2.13 5.73 -4.72
C THR A 196 -3.37 6.60 -4.74
N ALA A 197 -3.58 7.37 -5.81
CA ALA A 197 -4.76 8.23 -6.00
C ALA A 197 -6.07 7.42 -6.04
N SER A 198 -6.05 6.22 -6.62
CA SER A 198 -7.23 5.36 -6.71
C SER A 198 -7.56 4.65 -5.40
N GLN A 199 -6.58 4.40 -4.52
CA GLN A 199 -6.74 3.53 -3.36
C GLN A 199 -6.64 4.21 -2.00
N MET A 200 -6.33 5.52 -1.93
CA MET A 200 -6.02 6.21 -0.66
C MET A 200 -7.12 6.13 0.41
N PHE A 201 -8.38 5.93 0.02
CA PHE A 201 -9.53 5.78 0.91
C PHE A 201 -10.05 4.35 0.98
N THR A 202 -9.25 3.36 0.62
CA THR A 202 -9.61 1.94 0.65
C THR A 202 -8.67 1.14 1.55
N TYR A 203 -9.05 -0.10 1.84
CA TYR A 203 -8.18 -1.07 2.50
C TYR A 203 -7.31 -1.87 1.53
N TYR A 204 -7.32 -1.57 0.23
CA TYR A 204 -6.34 -2.14 -0.70
C TYR A 204 -4.92 -1.83 -0.25
N ASN A 205 -4.04 -2.82 -0.30
CA ASN A 205 -2.66 -2.71 0.15
C ASN A 205 -1.70 -2.22 -0.93
N ASP A 206 -2.11 -2.22 -2.19
CA ASP A 206 -1.20 -2.01 -3.33
C ASP A 206 -0.61 -0.59 -3.32
N GLN A 207 -1.37 0.41 -2.87
CA GLN A 207 -0.84 1.76 -2.66
C GLN A 207 0.27 1.80 -1.60
N LEU A 208 0.12 1.04 -0.50
CA LEU A 208 1.12 0.97 0.57
C LEU A 208 2.37 0.26 0.06
N VAL A 209 2.20 -0.83 -0.69
CA VAL A 209 3.32 -1.51 -1.38
C VAL A 209 4.05 -0.53 -2.30
N CYS A 210 3.32 0.24 -3.13
CA CYS A 210 3.89 1.26 -4.00
C CYS A 210 4.72 2.28 -3.22
N LEU A 211 4.15 2.86 -2.17
CA LEU A 211 4.75 3.92 -1.36
C LEU A 211 6.02 3.42 -0.63
N TYR A 212 5.92 2.30 0.08
CA TYR A 212 7.07 1.76 0.83
C TYR A 212 8.14 1.16 -0.09
N LEU A 213 7.78 0.66 -1.27
CA LEU A 213 8.76 0.26 -2.29
C LEU A 213 9.57 1.46 -2.79
N PHE A 214 8.91 2.57 -3.13
CA PHE A 214 9.62 3.77 -3.56
C PHE A 214 10.51 4.36 -2.45
N LEU A 215 10.05 4.31 -1.19
CA LEU A 215 10.83 4.71 -0.04
C LEU A 215 12.07 3.81 0.15
N SER A 216 11.88 2.50 0.00
CA SER A 216 12.98 1.51 0.06
C SER A 216 14.03 1.77 -1.02
N ILE A 217 13.60 2.00 -2.26
CA ILE A 217 14.51 2.36 -3.37
C ILE A 217 15.26 3.66 -3.08
N LEU A 218 14.59 4.67 -2.53
CA LEU A 218 15.26 5.92 -2.12
C LEU A 218 16.39 5.65 -1.12
N PHE A 219 16.13 4.83 -0.10
CA PHE A 219 17.15 4.52 0.90
C PHE A 219 18.28 3.67 0.33
N LEU A 220 18.00 2.72 -0.56
CA LEU A 220 19.04 1.96 -1.28
C LEU A 220 19.91 2.89 -2.13
N ILE A 221 19.34 3.87 -2.83
CA ILE A 221 20.09 4.89 -3.58
C ILE A 221 20.97 5.74 -2.64
N LYS A 222 20.44 6.16 -1.49
CA LYS A 222 21.21 6.91 -0.50
C LYS A 222 22.38 6.10 0.06
N LEU A 223 22.17 4.81 0.34
CA LEU A 223 23.22 3.88 0.76
C LEU A 223 24.25 3.62 -0.35
N ASP A 224 23.84 3.65 -1.62
CA ASP A 224 24.78 3.59 -2.76
C ASP A 224 25.74 4.78 -2.81
N HIS A 225 25.35 5.95 -2.28
CA HIS A 225 26.20 7.11 -2.14
C HIS A 225 27.04 7.09 -0.86
N ASN A 226 26.46 6.65 0.25
CA ASN A 226 27.13 6.54 1.54
C ASN A 226 26.67 5.31 2.33
N ILE A 227 27.36 4.18 2.13
CA ILE A 227 27.08 2.90 2.79
C ILE A 227 27.27 2.95 4.32
N ASN A 228 27.92 3.99 4.86
CA ASN A 228 28.18 4.17 6.27
C ASN A 228 27.13 5.04 6.99
N ASP A 229 26.14 5.55 6.29
CA ASP A 229 25.07 6.36 6.88
C ASP A 229 24.14 5.50 7.75
N LYS A 230 24.39 5.52 9.07
CA LYS A 230 23.63 4.75 10.06
C LYS A 230 22.16 5.16 10.14
N GLU A 231 21.86 6.44 9.91
CA GLU A 231 20.49 6.95 9.95
C GLU A 231 19.69 6.41 8.76
N THR A 232 20.27 6.41 7.57
CA THR A 232 19.64 5.81 6.38
C THR A 232 19.44 4.30 6.55
N TRP A 233 20.39 3.58 7.18
CA TRP A 233 20.20 2.17 7.51
C TRP A 233 19.03 1.94 8.46
N LEU A 234 18.89 2.74 9.51
CA LEU A 234 17.75 2.63 10.42
C LEU A 234 16.43 2.79 9.67
N PHE A 235 16.28 3.82 8.83
CA PHE A 235 15.05 4.05 8.09
C PHE A 235 14.77 2.97 7.05
N TYR A 236 15.81 2.46 6.41
CA TYR A 236 15.69 1.32 5.49
C TYR A 236 15.21 0.06 6.22
N ILE A 237 15.76 -0.26 7.40
CA ILE A 237 15.36 -1.39 8.23
C ILE A 237 13.87 -1.29 8.61
N LEU A 238 13.42 -0.13 9.10
CA LEU A 238 12.03 0.10 9.46
C LEU A 238 11.10 -0.05 8.25
N THR A 239 11.50 0.52 7.10
CA THR A 239 10.77 0.38 5.82
C THR A 239 10.71 -1.06 5.35
N PHE A 240 11.82 -1.80 5.48
CA PHE A 240 11.91 -3.22 5.12
C PHE A 240 10.91 -4.06 5.93
N ILE A 241 10.88 -3.88 7.27
CA ILE A 241 9.98 -4.63 8.16
C ILE A 241 8.51 -4.38 7.78
N ILE A 242 8.13 -3.13 7.50
CA ILE A 242 6.75 -2.79 7.10
C ILE A 242 6.43 -3.45 5.75
N LEU A 243 7.24 -3.21 4.72
CA LEU A 243 6.95 -3.66 3.35
C LEU A 243 6.96 -5.19 3.22
N ALA A 244 7.89 -5.87 3.92
CA ALA A 244 7.97 -7.33 3.92
C ALA A 244 6.70 -7.99 4.47
N ASN A 245 5.98 -7.32 5.38
CA ASN A 245 4.77 -7.82 6.02
C ASN A 245 3.48 -7.17 5.48
N MET A 246 3.56 -6.37 4.40
CA MET A 246 2.41 -5.71 3.82
C MET A 246 1.66 -6.59 2.82
N LYS A 247 2.40 -7.26 1.94
CA LYS A 247 1.87 -8.13 0.88
C LYS A 247 2.98 -9.01 0.32
N PHE A 248 2.68 -10.23 -0.15
CA PHE A 248 3.70 -11.15 -0.68
C PHE A 248 4.50 -10.56 -1.85
N ASN A 249 3.84 -9.88 -2.80
CA ASN A 249 4.57 -9.21 -3.89
C ASN A 249 5.44 -8.05 -3.39
N GLY A 250 5.04 -7.36 -2.31
CA GLY A 250 5.86 -6.33 -1.65
C GLY A 250 7.18 -6.90 -1.14
N LEU A 251 7.14 -8.08 -0.49
CA LEU A 251 8.36 -8.80 -0.10
C LEU A 251 9.19 -9.18 -1.34
N GLY A 252 8.54 -9.71 -2.39
CA GLY A 252 9.24 -10.09 -3.63
C GLY A 252 10.01 -8.92 -4.24
N TYR A 253 9.37 -7.76 -4.41
CA TYR A 253 10.04 -6.55 -4.93
C TYR A 253 11.17 -6.07 -4.04
N LEU A 254 10.91 -6.04 -2.73
CA LEU A 254 11.90 -5.63 -1.74
C LEU A 254 13.16 -6.50 -1.80
N LEU A 255 12.98 -7.82 -1.91
CA LEU A 255 14.10 -8.76 -2.03
C LEU A 255 14.89 -8.56 -3.32
N VAL A 256 14.22 -8.41 -4.46
CA VAL A 256 14.89 -8.21 -5.75
C VAL A 256 15.67 -6.89 -5.76
N PHE A 257 15.05 -5.76 -5.38
CA PHE A 257 15.75 -4.48 -5.33
C PHE A 257 16.90 -4.51 -4.33
N SER A 258 16.69 -5.04 -3.13
CA SER A 258 17.73 -5.14 -2.10
C SER A 258 18.90 -6.00 -2.55
N PHE A 259 18.63 -7.21 -3.07
CA PHE A 259 19.66 -8.12 -3.54
C PHE A 259 20.52 -7.50 -4.65
N LEU A 260 19.88 -6.94 -5.66
CA LEU A 260 20.62 -6.34 -6.77
C LEU A 260 21.42 -5.11 -6.32
N PHE A 261 20.87 -4.23 -5.46
CA PHE A 261 21.66 -3.14 -4.89
C PHE A 261 22.81 -3.63 -4.00
N VAL A 262 22.63 -4.69 -3.21
CA VAL A 262 23.71 -5.33 -2.47
C VAL A 262 24.81 -5.84 -3.41
N CYS A 263 24.45 -6.53 -4.50
CA CYS A 263 25.40 -6.94 -5.53
C CYS A 263 26.20 -5.74 -6.09
N ARG A 264 25.51 -4.62 -6.35
CA ARG A 264 26.14 -3.38 -6.79
C ARG A 264 27.12 -2.80 -5.75
N TYR A 265 26.75 -2.80 -4.47
CA TYR A 265 27.62 -2.32 -3.39
C TYR A 265 28.88 -3.19 -3.28
N LEU A 266 28.69 -4.52 -3.30
CA LEU A 266 29.80 -5.47 -3.24
C LEU A 266 30.73 -5.38 -4.46
N TYR A 267 30.17 -5.15 -5.67
CA TYR A 267 30.96 -4.92 -6.87
C TYR A 267 31.85 -3.66 -6.77
N LYS A 268 31.30 -2.55 -6.23
CA LYS A 268 32.07 -1.33 -5.95
C LYS A 268 33.17 -1.59 -4.92
N ALA A 269 32.85 -2.30 -3.83
CA ALA A 269 33.80 -2.65 -2.79
C ALA A 269 34.90 -3.61 -3.28
N TYR A 270 34.56 -4.53 -4.18
CA TYR A 270 35.54 -5.41 -4.84
C TYR A 270 36.59 -4.61 -5.61
N LYS A 271 36.18 -3.60 -6.38
CA LYS A 271 37.09 -2.70 -7.09
C LYS A 271 38.02 -1.92 -6.14
N ASN A 272 37.54 -1.62 -4.93
CA ASN A 272 38.30 -0.90 -3.91
C ASN A 272 39.05 -1.80 -2.95
N LYS A 273 39.06 -3.14 -3.18
CA LYS A 273 39.66 -4.15 -2.30
C LYS A 273 39.06 -4.25 -0.89
N GLU A 274 37.80 -3.81 -0.73
CA GLU A 274 37.06 -3.77 0.54
C GLU A 274 35.93 -4.82 0.61
N PHE A 275 35.86 -5.77 -0.33
CA PHE A 275 34.77 -6.74 -0.49
C PHE A 275 34.43 -7.47 0.80
N PHE A 276 35.39 -8.12 1.46
CA PHE A 276 35.12 -8.92 2.66
C PHE A 276 34.67 -8.07 3.85
N SER A 277 35.23 -6.87 4.01
CA SER A 277 34.82 -5.94 5.05
C SER A 277 33.35 -5.52 4.87
N LEU A 278 32.98 -5.14 3.64
CA LEU A 278 31.60 -4.75 3.34
C LEU A 278 30.64 -5.94 3.40
N PHE A 279 31.04 -7.12 2.89
CA PHE A 279 30.24 -8.34 2.98
C PHE A 279 29.90 -8.68 4.43
N LYS A 280 30.90 -8.68 5.32
CA LYS A 280 30.70 -8.90 6.76
C LYS A 280 29.73 -7.89 7.36
N LYS A 281 29.90 -6.59 7.04
CA LYS A 281 29.01 -5.52 7.52
C LYS A 281 27.57 -5.73 7.05
N LEU A 282 27.36 -6.04 5.77
CA LEU A 282 26.02 -6.28 5.22
C LEU A 282 25.39 -7.52 5.83
N SER A 283 26.14 -8.61 6.04
CA SER A 283 25.64 -9.81 6.72
C SER A 283 25.17 -9.50 8.14
N ILE A 284 25.92 -8.70 8.92
CA ILE A 284 25.53 -8.28 10.26
C ILE A 284 24.22 -7.46 10.27
N ILE A 285 23.90 -6.75 9.19
CA ILE A 285 22.67 -5.98 9.08
C ILE A 285 21.52 -6.85 8.56
N TYR A 286 21.72 -7.56 7.45
CA TYR A 286 20.65 -8.28 6.76
C TYR A 286 20.18 -9.55 7.49
N ILE A 287 21.09 -10.30 8.15
CA ILE A 287 20.71 -11.53 8.86
C ILE A 287 19.71 -11.21 10.00
N PRO A 288 20.00 -10.29 10.95
CA PRO A 288 19.01 -9.92 11.95
C PRO A 288 17.76 -9.29 11.35
N LEU A 289 17.89 -8.49 10.27
CA LEU A 289 16.76 -7.89 9.58
C LEU A 289 15.79 -8.96 9.04
N PHE A 290 16.29 -10.01 8.40
CA PHE A 290 15.47 -11.14 7.94
C PHE A 290 14.82 -11.88 9.10
N ILE A 291 15.57 -12.16 10.18
CA ILE A 291 15.04 -12.82 11.37
C ILE A 291 13.90 -11.99 11.95
N ILE A 292 14.12 -10.70 12.19
CA ILE A 292 13.07 -9.82 12.76
C ILE A 292 11.87 -9.71 11.83
N SER A 293 12.11 -9.49 10.52
CA SER A 293 11.02 -9.25 9.57
C SER A 293 10.18 -10.47 9.28
N LEU A 294 10.79 -11.65 9.12
CA LEU A 294 10.08 -12.84 8.66
C LEU A 294 9.77 -13.83 9.78
N LEU A 295 10.68 -14.00 10.76
CA LEU A 295 10.47 -14.98 11.82
C LEU A 295 9.81 -14.40 13.07
N ILE A 296 9.92 -13.09 13.32
CA ILE A 296 9.26 -12.44 14.47
C ILE A 296 8.01 -11.71 13.98
N VAL A 297 8.15 -10.63 13.23
CA VAL A 297 7.00 -9.83 12.77
C VAL A 297 6.12 -10.60 11.80
N GLY A 298 6.74 -11.36 10.90
CA GLY A 298 6.07 -12.20 9.92
C GLY A 298 5.68 -13.60 10.42
N TYR A 299 5.86 -13.89 11.72
CA TYR A 299 5.52 -15.20 12.30
C TYR A 299 4.09 -15.64 11.96
N PRO A 300 3.05 -14.80 12.16
CA PRO A 300 1.66 -15.18 11.91
C PRO A 300 1.36 -15.49 10.44
N THR A 301 2.29 -15.22 9.54
CA THR A 301 2.17 -15.46 8.11
C THR A 301 3.20 -16.49 7.66
N TYR A 302 4.46 -16.09 7.56
CA TYR A 302 5.49 -16.91 6.91
C TYR A 302 5.84 -18.17 7.68
N VAL A 303 5.97 -18.07 9.02
CA VAL A 303 6.33 -19.24 9.84
C VAL A 303 5.13 -20.18 9.96
N LYS A 304 3.93 -19.68 10.31
CA LYS A 304 2.73 -20.52 10.40
C LYS A 304 2.43 -21.21 9.07
N ASN A 305 2.40 -20.47 7.96
CA ASN A 305 2.17 -21.07 6.65
C ASN A 305 3.19 -22.17 6.32
N THR A 306 4.46 -21.98 6.71
CA THR A 306 5.49 -23.02 6.51
C THR A 306 5.23 -24.25 7.37
N LEU A 307 4.85 -24.05 8.64
CA LEU A 307 4.57 -25.16 9.57
C LEU A 307 3.31 -25.94 9.18
N ASP A 308 2.25 -25.23 8.79
CA ASP A 308 0.93 -25.81 8.54
C ASP A 308 0.81 -26.36 7.11
N HIS A 309 1.48 -25.73 6.12
CA HIS A 309 1.30 -26.01 4.69
C HIS A 309 2.61 -26.29 3.94
N ASN A 310 3.79 -26.31 4.58
CA ASN A 310 5.10 -26.42 3.95
C ASN A 310 5.35 -25.35 2.85
N ASN A 311 4.62 -24.23 2.89
CA ASN A 311 4.69 -23.15 1.92
C ASN A 311 4.54 -21.80 2.62
N PRO A 312 5.60 -20.96 2.73
CA PRO A 312 5.51 -19.67 3.41
C PRO A 312 4.57 -18.67 2.75
N PHE A 313 4.18 -18.89 1.49
CA PHE A 313 3.30 -18.03 0.70
C PHE A 313 1.90 -18.62 0.49
N PHE A 314 1.56 -19.66 1.26
CA PHE A 314 0.22 -20.24 1.19
C PHE A 314 -0.86 -19.13 1.37
N PRO A 315 -1.99 -19.14 0.62
CA PRO A 315 -2.46 -20.16 -0.34
C PRO A 315 -1.95 -19.98 -1.78
N LEU A 316 -0.98 -19.08 -2.01
CA LEU A 316 -0.37 -18.86 -3.32
C LEU A 316 0.76 -19.86 -3.57
N TYR A 317 1.07 -20.10 -4.86
CA TYR A 317 2.17 -20.97 -5.29
C TYR A 317 2.10 -22.42 -4.77
N ASP A 318 0.89 -22.91 -4.49
CA ASP A 318 0.64 -24.31 -4.17
C ASP A 318 -0.01 -25.04 -5.36
N LYS A 319 0.15 -26.38 -5.45
CA LYS A 319 -0.48 -27.20 -6.48
C LYS A 319 -2.02 -27.13 -6.42
N ASN A 320 -2.57 -26.96 -5.23
CA ASN A 320 -4.00 -26.77 -4.96
C ASN A 320 -4.29 -25.33 -4.50
N GLY A 321 -3.38 -24.39 -4.77
CA GLY A 321 -3.49 -23.02 -4.30
C GLY A 321 -4.48 -22.18 -5.11
N GLU A 322 -4.88 -21.07 -4.53
CA GLU A 322 -5.78 -20.11 -5.16
C GLU A 322 -5.10 -19.40 -6.33
N ASP A 323 -5.53 -19.66 -7.55
CA ASP A 323 -5.14 -18.91 -8.74
C ASP A 323 -5.96 -17.62 -8.87
N ILE A 324 -5.59 -16.62 -8.07
CA ILE A 324 -6.25 -15.31 -8.07
C ILE A 324 -6.11 -14.59 -9.42
N ILE A 325 -5.00 -14.83 -10.11
CA ILE A 325 -4.59 -14.02 -11.26
C ILE A 325 -5.31 -14.50 -12.52
N THR A 326 -5.33 -15.80 -12.78
CA THR A 326 -5.98 -16.36 -13.96
C THR A 326 -7.48 -16.07 -13.98
N ALA A 327 -8.14 -16.16 -12.82
CA ALA A 327 -9.56 -15.85 -12.68
C ALA A 327 -9.89 -14.35 -12.87
N GLN A 328 -8.89 -13.46 -12.77
CA GLN A 328 -9.09 -12.00 -12.85
C GLN A 328 -8.65 -11.38 -14.18
N GLN A 329 -7.97 -12.12 -15.05
CA GLN A 329 -7.48 -11.59 -16.32
C GLN A 329 -8.54 -11.69 -17.43
N PRO A 330 -8.49 -10.81 -18.45
CA PRO A 330 -9.30 -10.97 -19.64
C PRO A 330 -9.04 -12.33 -20.31
N GLN A 331 -10.06 -12.98 -20.84
CA GLN A 331 -9.94 -14.31 -21.48
C GLN A 331 -8.88 -14.33 -22.60
N LYS A 332 -8.79 -13.25 -23.36
CA LYS A 332 -7.77 -13.07 -24.39
C LYS A 332 -6.35 -13.25 -23.84
N PHE A 333 -6.09 -12.84 -22.58
CA PHE A 333 -4.77 -12.91 -21.98
C PHE A 333 -4.33 -14.33 -21.63
N LEU A 334 -5.26 -15.28 -21.49
CA LEU A 334 -4.93 -16.70 -21.21
C LEU A 334 -4.00 -17.32 -22.27
N LYS A 335 -4.08 -16.84 -23.51
CA LYS A 335 -3.27 -17.32 -24.64
C LYS A 335 -2.03 -16.46 -24.94
N MET A 336 -1.80 -15.39 -24.15
CA MET A 336 -0.73 -14.43 -24.38
C MET A 336 0.47 -14.70 -23.45
N ASN A 337 1.68 -14.42 -23.97
CA ASN A 337 2.88 -14.37 -23.13
C ASN A 337 2.93 -13.05 -22.31
N ASN A 338 3.86 -12.97 -21.34
CA ASN A 338 3.96 -11.82 -20.43
C ASN A 338 4.18 -10.47 -21.15
N LEU A 339 4.95 -10.44 -22.23
CA LEU A 339 5.19 -9.22 -23.00
C LEU A 339 3.95 -8.76 -23.77
N GLU A 340 3.19 -9.69 -24.33
CA GLU A 340 1.92 -9.40 -24.97
C GLU A 340 0.91 -8.86 -23.97
N LYS A 341 0.78 -9.51 -22.80
CA LYS A 341 -0.08 -9.02 -21.70
C LYS A 341 0.32 -7.61 -21.26
N LEU A 342 1.62 -7.37 -21.05
CA LEU A 342 2.14 -6.05 -20.72
C LEU A 342 1.81 -5.00 -21.79
N PHE A 343 1.97 -5.35 -23.07
CA PHE A 343 1.67 -4.46 -24.18
C PHE A 343 0.18 -4.10 -24.18
N TYR A 344 -0.71 -5.09 -24.17
CA TYR A 344 -2.16 -4.84 -24.15
C TYR A 344 -2.61 -4.14 -22.87
N GLY A 345 -2.07 -4.52 -21.70
CA GLY A 345 -2.34 -3.86 -20.42
C GLY A 345 -1.95 -2.38 -20.41
N THR A 346 -0.95 -2.00 -21.22
CA THR A 346 -0.41 -0.63 -21.27
C THR A 346 -1.06 0.22 -22.37
N PHE A 347 -1.29 -0.33 -23.57
CA PHE A 347 -1.68 0.42 -24.75
C PHE A 347 -3.16 0.29 -25.13
N SER A 348 -3.98 -0.40 -24.32
CA SER A 348 -5.42 -0.49 -24.52
C SER A 348 -6.18 0.64 -23.81
N LYS A 349 -7.46 0.80 -24.17
CA LYS A 349 -8.38 1.68 -23.44
C LYS A 349 -8.54 1.21 -22.00
N ALA A 350 -8.63 2.16 -21.07
CA ALA A 350 -8.84 1.86 -19.66
C ALA A 350 -10.16 1.09 -19.44
N ASN A 351 -10.09 -0.07 -18.80
CA ASN A 351 -11.25 -0.92 -18.55
C ASN A 351 -11.03 -1.88 -17.37
N ASN A 352 -12.15 -2.34 -16.77
CA ASN A 352 -12.18 -3.30 -15.65
C ASN A 352 -12.65 -4.70 -16.08
N LEU A 353 -12.42 -5.08 -17.31
CA LEU A 353 -12.88 -6.34 -17.87
C LEU A 353 -12.38 -7.55 -17.08
N ARG A 354 -13.30 -8.44 -16.71
CA ARG A 354 -13.00 -9.77 -16.16
C ARG A 354 -13.12 -10.86 -17.22
N GLU A 355 -14.13 -10.78 -18.10
CA GLU A 355 -14.54 -11.90 -18.96
C GLU A 355 -14.76 -11.52 -20.42
N ASN A 356 -14.82 -10.22 -20.77
CA ASN A 356 -15.09 -9.79 -22.13
C ASN A 356 -13.83 -9.42 -22.90
N ASP A 357 -13.73 -9.93 -24.12
CA ASP A 357 -12.57 -9.95 -24.99
C ASP A 357 -12.06 -8.60 -25.50
N ASN A 358 -12.70 -7.49 -25.17
CA ASN A 358 -12.44 -6.20 -25.82
C ASN A 358 -11.41 -5.35 -25.08
N THR A 359 -10.16 -5.82 -25.04
CA THR A 359 -9.02 -4.93 -24.84
C THR A 359 -8.71 -4.21 -26.14
N ASP A 360 -9.41 -3.13 -26.42
CA ASP A 360 -9.16 -2.31 -27.62
C ASP A 360 -7.90 -1.48 -27.44
N LEU A 361 -6.96 -1.64 -28.33
CA LEU A 361 -5.80 -0.75 -28.42
C LEU A 361 -6.25 0.68 -28.72
N LYS A 362 -5.50 1.65 -28.20
CA LYS A 362 -5.74 3.07 -28.47
C LYS A 362 -4.46 3.80 -28.88
N ILE A 363 -4.63 4.89 -29.59
CA ILE A 363 -3.53 5.81 -29.89
C ILE A 363 -3.13 6.49 -28.57
N PRO A 364 -1.83 6.51 -28.21
CA PRO A 364 -1.34 7.21 -27.03
C PRO A 364 -1.82 8.67 -26.98
N PHE A 365 -2.11 9.17 -25.77
CA PHE A 365 -2.69 10.48 -25.48
C PHE A 365 -4.13 10.71 -25.94
N THR A 366 -4.81 9.72 -26.53
CA THR A 366 -6.26 9.83 -26.76
C THR A 366 -7.05 9.49 -25.50
N ILE A 367 -8.25 10.04 -25.39
CA ILE A 367 -9.21 9.76 -24.33
C ILE A 367 -10.58 9.44 -24.92
N TYR A 368 -11.20 8.40 -24.43
CA TYR A 368 -12.55 8.01 -24.84
C TYR A 368 -13.51 8.15 -23.65
N LYS A 369 -14.75 8.54 -23.93
CA LYS A 369 -15.78 8.69 -22.89
C LYS A 369 -15.97 7.40 -22.08
N SER A 370 -15.82 6.23 -22.73
CA SER A 370 -15.92 4.92 -22.09
C SER A 370 -14.83 4.63 -21.06
N GLU A 371 -13.70 5.36 -21.09
CA GLU A 371 -12.58 5.17 -20.15
C GLU A 371 -12.76 5.93 -18.84
N LEU A 372 -13.59 6.99 -18.83
CA LEU A 372 -13.68 7.89 -17.68
C LEU A 372 -14.23 7.20 -16.42
N SER A 373 -15.27 6.39 -16.57
CA SER A 373 -15.86 5.65 -15.44
C SER A 373 -14.92 4.55 -14.91
N PRO A 374 -14.37 3.65 -15.74
CA PRO A 374 -13.35 2.70 -15.29
C PRO A 374 -12.13 3.33 -14.64
N ALA A 375 -11.65 4.48 -15.15
CA ALA A 375 -10.50 5.20 -14.59
C ALA A 375 -10.72 5.72 -13.16
N CYS A 376 -11.97 5.80 -12.71
CA CYS A 376 -12.34 6.14 -11.33
C CYS A 376 -12.54 4.89 -10.44
N SER A 377 -12.19 3.70 -10.91
CA SER A 377 -12.21 2.48 -10.12
C SER A 377 -11.02 2.40 -9.16
N ASN A 378 -11.24 1.82 -7.99
CA ASN A 378 -10.17 1.52 -7.04
C ASN A 378 -9.24 0.39 -7.51
N ASP A 379 -9.72 -0.43 -8.47
CA ASP A 379 -9.02 -1.56 -9.06
C ASP A 379 -9.14 -1.51 -10.60
N LEU A 380 -8.47 -0.53 -11.20
CA LEU A 380 -8.42 -0.44 -12.65
C LEU A 380 -7.46 -1.50 -13.21
N ARG A 381 -7.98 -2.44 -14.00
CA ARG A 381 -7.22 -3.59 -14.51
C ARG A 381 -6.39 -3.24 -15.73
N ILE A 382 -7.00 -2.72 -16.77
CA ILE A 382 -6.33 -2.34 -18.03
C ILE A 382 -6.03 -0.84 -17.99
N SER A 383 -4.81 -0.46 -18.37
CA SER A 383 -4.28 0.93 -18.29
C SER A 383 -4.32 1.54 -16.88
N GLY A 384 -4.13 0.73 -15.84
CA GLY A 384 -4.25 1.15 -14.45
C GLY A 384 -3.18 2.16 -13.96
N TRP A 385 -2.12 2.40 -14.72
CA TRP A 385 -1.15 3.49 -14.45
C TRP A 385 -1.68 4.87 -14.91
N GLY A 386 -2.94 4.96 -15.36
CA GLY A 386 -3.62 6.16 -15.80
C GLY A 386 -3.82 6.24 -17.30
N ILE A 387 -4.85 6.99 -17.73
CA ILE A 387 -5.32 7.02 -19.12
C ILE A 387 -4.23 7.43 -20.13
N PHE A 388 -3.33 8.34 -19.74
CA PHE A 388 -2.26 8.82 -20.62
C PHE A 388 -0.93 8.07 -20.43
N PHE A 389 -0.91 7.02 -19.62
CA PHE A 389 0.33 6.33 -19.27
C PHE A 389 1.09 5.78 -20.48
N SER A 390 0.42 5.21 -21.48
CA SER A 390 1.06 4.71 -22.71
C SER A 390 1.87 5.80 -23.43
N GLY A 391 1.30 6.99 -23.57
CA GLY A 391 1.99 8.13 -24.19
C GLY A 391 3.12 8.68 -23.29
N LEU A 392 2.88 8.77 -21.99
CA LEU A 392 3.90 9.17 -21.02
C LEU A 392 5.09 8.19 -21.01
N LEU A 393 4.84 6.88 -21.13
CA LEU A 393 5.88 5.86 -21.20
C LEU A 393 6.75 6.04 -22.46
N LEU A 394 6.13 6.26 -23.64
CA LEU A 394 6.87 6.53 -24.88
C LEU A 394 7.72 7.80 -24.75
N CYS A 395 7.14 8.88 -24.22
CA CYS A 395 7.89 10.11 -23.94
C CYS A 395 9.02 9.87 -22.94
N SER A 396 8.80 9.05 -21.89
CA SER A 396 9.84 8.69 -20.94
C SER A 396 11.01 8.01 -21.61
N ILE A 397 10.75 7.03 -22.48
CA ILE A 397 11.80 6.31 -23.22
C ILE A 397 12.59 7.30 -24.10
N ILE A 398 11.91 8.19 -24.82
CA ILE A 398 12.56 9.23 -25.64
C ILE A 398 13.44 10.14 -24.77
N ILE A 399 12.95 10.59 -23.61
CA ILE A 399 13.70 11.43 -22.67
C ILE A 399 14.93 10.70 -22.15
N LEU A 400 14.78 9.45 -21.74
CA LEU A 400 15.87 8.60 -21.25
C LEU A 400 16.94 8.41 -22.30
N ILE A 401 16.59 8.16 -23.55
CA ILE A 401 17.55 8.03 -24.65
C ILE A 401 18.25 9.38 -24.92
N LYS A 402 17.46 10.46 -25.04
CA LYS A 402 17.97 11.79 -25.37
C LYS A 402 19.00 12.31 -24.35
N TYR A 403 18.73 12.11 -23.05
CA TYR A 403 19.58 12.62 -21.96
C TYR A 403 20.53 11.57 -21.40
N TYR A 404 20.74 10.44 -22.09
CA TYR A 404 21.61 9.35 -21.63
C TYR A 404 23.04 9.82 -21.30
N LYS A 405 23.62 10.68 -22.13
CA LYS A 405 25.00 11.20 -21.95
C LYS A 405 25.14 12.01 -20.66
N GLU A 406 24.11 12.74 -20.28
CA GLU A 406 24.07 13.58 -19.10
C GLU A 406 23.93 12.75 -17.81
N TYR A 407 22.97 11.83 -17.76
CA TYR A 407 22.67 11.09 -16.54
C TYR A 407 23.43 9.77 -16.38
N LYS A 408 24.17 9.30 -17.40
CA LYS A 408 24.96 8.04 -17.27
C LYS A 408 25.95 8.06 -16.10
N LYS A 409 26.36 9.24 -15.64
CA LYS A 409 27.20 9.41 -14.44
C LYS A 409 26.43 9.06 -13.15
N GLU A 410 25.11 9.19 -13.17
CA GLU A 410 24.20 8.77 -12.10
C GLU A 410 23.75 7.31 -12.36
N SER A 411 24.71 6.41 -12.33
CA SER A 411 24.51 5.00 -12.72
C SER A 411 23.41 4.28 -11.92
N TRP A 412 22.99 4.82 -10.77
CA TRP A 412 21.84 4.32 -10.01
C TRP A 412 20.53 4.45 -10.81
N ILE A 413 20.38 5.45 -11.69
CA ILE A 413 19.21 5.61 -12.57
C ILE A 413 19.09 4.43 -13.52
N LEU A 414 20.20 4.14 -14.24
CA LEU A 414 20.24 3.01 -15.17
C LEU A 414 19.98 1.69 -14.46
N TYR A 415 20.55 1.54 -13.27
CA TYR A 415 20.40 0.35 -12.47
C TYR A 415 18.95 0.14 -12.01
N THR A 416 18.29 1.19 -11.52
CA THR A 416 16.88 1.16 -11.12
C THR A 416 15.97 0.84 -12.31
N LEU A 417 16.22 1.47 -13.48
CA LEU A 417 15.47 1.19 -14.71
C LEU A 417 15.66 -0.24 -15.19
N ALA A 418 16.89 -0.77 -15.13
CA ALA A 418 17.18 -2.15 -15.52
C ALA A 418 16.42 -3.14 -14.63
N ILE A 419 16.45 -2.97 -13.30
CA ILE A 419 15.70 -3.80 -12.36
C ILE A 419 14.19 -3.73 -12.67
N THR A 420 13.67 -2.53 -12.84
CA THR A 420 12.25 -2.32 -13.20
C THR A 420 11.89 -3.05 -14.49
N SER A 421 12.71 -2.91 -15.54
CA SER A 421 12.47 -3.57 -16.85
C SER A 421 12.49 -5.10 -16.73
N ILE A 422 13.46 -5.66 -15.98
CA ILE A 422 13.55 -7.10 -15.76
C ILE A 422 12.28 -7.61 -15.05
N LEU A 423 11.86 -6.93 -13.99
CA LEU A 423 10.64 -7.30 -13.26
C LEU A 423 9.40 -7.25 -14.16
N MET A 424 9.26 -6.20 -15.00
CA MET A 424 8.13 -6.09 -15.92
C MET A 424 8.08 -7.20 -16.99
N ILE A 425 9.23 -7.74 -17.37
CA ILE A 425 9.32 -8.83 -18.37
C ILE A 425 9.02 -10.19 -17.73
N VAL A 426 9.53 -10.40 -16.51
CA VAL A 426 9.47 -11.72 -15.84
C VAL A 426 8.11 -11.97 -15.19
N MET A 427 7.46 -10.93 -14.68
CA MET A 427 6.21 -11.09 -13.93
C MET A 427 5.01 -11.37 -14.83
N SER A 428 4.22 -12.37 -14.46
CA SER A 428 2.95 -12.72 -15.14
C SER A 428 1.87 -11.65 -15.00
N GLU A 429 1.91 -10.89 -13.88
CA GLU A 429 0.97 -9.82 -13.54
C GLU A 429 1.38 -8.45 -14.09
N SER A 430 2.38 -8.37 -14.95
CA SER A 430 2.92 -7.11 -15.48
C SER A 430 1.90 -6.23 -16.23
N TRP A 431 0.78 -6.81 -16.64
CA TRP A 431 -0.34 -6.11 -17.27
C TRP A 431 -1.23 -5.33 -16.29
N TRP A 432 -1.15 -5.59 -14.96
CA TRP A 432 -2.05 -5.04 -13.95
C TRP A 432 -1.30 -4.09 -13.01
N ALA A 433 -1.66 -2.81 -13.08
CA ALA A 433 -0.91 -1.73 -12.44
C ALA A 433 -0.77 -1.87 -10.91
N ARG A 434 -1.81 -2.37 -10.22
CA ARG A 434 -1.76 -2.55 -8.76
C ARG A 434 -0.68 -3.55 -8.32
N TYR A 435 -0.41 -4.55 -9.16
CA TYR A 435 0.65 -5.52 -8.89
C TYR A 435 2.04 -5.01 -9.29
N THR A 436 2.15 -4.07 -10.23
CA THR A 436 3.42 -3.57 -10.75
C THR A 436 3.58 -2.05 -10.67
N PRO A 437 3.45 -1.48 -9.45
CA PRO A 437 3.56 -0.03 -9.25
C PRO A 437 4.93 0.53 -9.65
N HIS A 438 5.98 -0.28 -9.59
CA HIS A 438 7.34 0.11 -9.98
C HIS A 438 7.48 0.49 -11.46
N PHE A 439 6.55 0.10 -12.34
CA PHE A 439 6.56 0.55 -13.72
C PHE A 439 6.45 2.08 -13.85
N TYR A 440 5.79 2.73 -12.88
CA TYR A 440 5.70 4.19 -12.82
C TYR A 440 7.05 4.89 -12.60
N LEU A 441 8.12 4.15 -12.22
CA LEU A 441 9.49 4.69 -12.11
C LEU A 441 10.03 5.25 -13.42
N PHE A 442 9.58 4.75 -14.57
CA PHE A 442 9.93 5.35 -15.87
C PHE A 442 9.50 6.81 -15.94
N ILE A 443 8.29 7.12 -15.50
CA ILE A 443 7.75 8.48 -15.48
C ILE A 443 8.49 9.34 -14.44
N ILE A 444 8.68 8.81 -13.23
CA ILE A 444 9.36 9.51 -12.14
C ILE A 444 10.79 9.88 -12.52
N LEU A 445 11.55 8.94 -13.08
CA LEU A 445 12.94 9.17 -13.44
C LEU A 445 13.06 10.09 -14.66
N SER A 446 12.14 10.01 -15.64
CA SER A 446 12.16 10.91 -16.80
C SER A 446 11.88 12.36 -16.41
N ILE A 447 10.91 12.64 -15.52
CA ILE A 447 10.67 14.02 -15.06
C ILE A 447 11.80 14.53 -14.14
N TYR A 448 12.43 13.66 -13.34
CA TYR A 448 13.64 13.99 -12.59
C TYR A 448 14.76 14.45 -13.53
N ILE A 449 15.01 13.69 -14.61
CA ILE A 449 16.02 14.01 -15.62
C ILE A 449 15.70 15.34 -16.32
N LEU A 450 14.44 15.55 -16.71
CA LEU A 450 14.01 16.82 -17.31
C LEU A 450 14.23 17.99 -16.35
N PHE A 451 13.86 17.85 -15.08
CA PHE A 451 14.05 18.93 -14.10
C PHE A 451 15.52 19.26 -13.84
N LYS A 452 16.40 18.28 -13.98
CA LYS A 452 17.83 18.42 -13.72
C LYS A 452 18.60 18.93 -14.93
N TYR A 453 18.33 18.40 -16.11
CA TYR A 453 19.19 18.58 -17.30
C TYR A 453 18.54 19.39 -18.42
N ASN A 454 17.21 19.40 -18.52
CA ASN A 454 16.54 20.10 -19.62
C ASN A 454 16.42 21.61 -19.32
N LYS A 455 17.00 22.44 -20.20
CA LYS A 455 16.92 23.90 -20.15
C LYS A 455 15.60 24.45 -20.72
N CYS A 456 14.92 23.70 -21.57
CA CYS A 456 13.65 24.12 -22.19
C CYS A 456 12.49 23.98 -21.19
N LYS A 457 12.12 25.09 -20.55
CA LYS A 457 11.02 25.13 -19.57
C LYS A 457 9.69 24.70 -20.17
N PHE A 458 9.42 24.98 -21.43
CA PHE A 458 8.17 24.67 -22.11
C PHE A 458 7.93 23.16 -22.17
N ILE A 459 8.94 22.38 -22.59
CA ILE A 459 8.85 20.90 -22.63
C ILE A 459 8.62 20.34 -21.23
N ASN A 460 9.33 20.86 -20.22
CA ASN A 460 9.15 20.42 -18.83
C ASN A 460 7.72 20.66 -18.35
N ILE A 461 7.13 21.82 -18.69
CA ILE A 461 5.75 22.18 -18.30
C ILE A 461 4.75 21.27 -19.00
N ILE A 462 4.85 21.06 -20.31
CA ILE A 462 3.92 20.20 -21.05
C ILE A 462 3.94 18.78 -20.47
N TYR A 463 5.13 18.21 -20.32
CA TYR A 463 5.25 16.85 -19.79
C TYR A 463 4.68 16.74 -18.36
N LEU A 464 4.96 17.73 -17.50
CA LEU A 464 4.42 17.84 -16.15
C LEU A 464 2.88 17.93 -16.15
N VAL A 465 2.31 18.77 -17.01
CA VAL A 465 0.84 18.94 -17.12
C VAL A 465 0.17 17.61 -17.48
N ILE A 466 0.73 16.86 -18.43
CA ILE A 466 0.19 15.56 -18.82
C ILE A 466 0.27 14.56 -17.65
N ILE A 467 1.39 14.52 -16.90
CA ILE A 467 1.52 13.69 -15.69
C ILE A 467 0.45 14.06 -14.65
N ILE A 468 0.25 15.36 -14.43
CA ILE A 468 -0.75 15.85 -13.46
C ILE A 468 -2.15 15.43 -13.89
N ILE A 469 -2.53 15.62 -15.15
CA ILE A 469 -3.86 15.23 -15.68
C ILE A 469 -4.03 13.71 -15.55
N ASN A 470 -3.00 12.92 -15.90
CA ASN A 470 -3.02 11.46 -15.77
C ASN A 470 -3.33 10.98 -14.35
N THR A 471 -2.89 11.74 -13.35
CA THR A 471 -3.12 11.44 -11.92
C THR A 471 -4.42 12.06 -11.38
N LEU A 472 -4.78 13.26 -11.85
CA LEU A 472 -5.97 13.98 -11.38
C LEU A 472 -7.27 13.25 -11.73
N ILE A 473 -7.33 12.53 -12.85
CA ILE A 473 -8.52 11.78 -13.25
C ILE A 473 -8.89 10.73 -12.21
N PRO A 474 -8.03 9.76 -11.87
CA PRO A 474 -8.35 8.81 -10.80
C PRO A 474 -8.48 9.47 -9.42
N LEU A 475 -7.69 10.49 -9.10
CA LEU A 475 -7.76 11.20 -7.83
C LEU A 475 -9.12 11.87 -7.63
N ALA A 476 -9.53 12.71 -8.57
CA ALA A 476 -10.79 13.45 -8.49
C ALA A 476 -12.00 12.51 -8.55
N GLY A 477 -11.97 11.53 -9.47
CA GLY A 477 -13.06 10.57 -9.62
C GLY A 477 -13.26 9.71 -8.37
N ASN A 478 -12.18 9.09 -7.87
CA ASN A 478 -12.28 8.27 -6.65
C ASN A 478 -12.66 9.09 -5.42
N SER A 479 -12.07 10.29 -5.24
CA SER A 479 -12.44 11.17 -4.12
C SER A 479 -13.90 11.59 -4.18
N TYR A 480 -14.39 11.98 -5.37
CA TYR A 480 -15.79 12.38 -5.57
C TYR A 480 -16.76 11.23 -5.26
N TYR A 481 -16.53 10.06 -5.85
CA TYR A 481 -17.42 8.91 -5.62
C TYR A 481 -17.35 8.41 -4.18
N THR A 482 -16.16 8.39 -3.56
CA THR A 482 -16.02 7.99 -2.16
C THR A 482 -16.76 8.98 -1.24
N LEU A 483 -16.61 10.29 -1.46
CA LEU A 483 -17.31 11.31 -0.67
C LEU A 483 -18.83 11.20 -0.82
N LYS A 484 -19.33 11.15 -2.08
CA LYS A 484 -20.75 11.00 -2.37
C LYS A 484 -21.35 9.79 -1.67
N ASN A 485 -20.65 8.65 -1.78
CA ASN A 485 -21.09 7.40 -1.19
C ASN A 485 -21.05 7.45 0.34
N SER A 486 -20.00 8.05 0.91
CA SER A 486 -19.86 8.18 2.35
C SER A 486 -21.00 8.99 2.98
N ILE A 487 -21.41 10.08 2.33
CA ILE A 487 -22.57 10.87 2.77
C ILE A 487 -23.85 10.02 2.79
N GLN A 488 -24.10 9.25 1.72
CA GLN A 488 -25.28 8.39 1.63
C GLN A 488 -25.26 7.27 2.67
N ILE A 489 -24.13 6.55 2.76
CA ILE A 489 -23.94 5.44 3.71
C ILE A 489 -24.13 5.94 5.15
N THR A 490 -23.54 7.08 5.51
CA THR A 490 -23.70 7.67 6.85
C THR A 490 -25.17 7.94 7.16
N LYS A 491 -25.92 8.50 6.19
CA LYS A 491 -27.35 8.75 6.35
C LYS A 491 -28.13 7.43 6.57
N ASP A 492 -27.86 6.43 5.76
CA ASP A 492 -28.57 5.15 5.82
C ASP A 492 -28.27 4.41 7.12
N LEU A 493 -27.00 4.33 7.54
CA LEU A 493 -26.63 3.71 8.81
C LEU A 493 -27.23 4.44 10.02
N ASN A 494 -27.28 5.78 9.99
CA ASN A 494 -27.93 6.56 11.07
C ASN A 494 -29.45 6.31 11.14
N ASN A 495 -30.12 6.10 10.00
CA ASN A 495 -31.54 5.76 9.95
C ASN A 495 -31.83 4.35 10.50
N LEU A 496 -30.85 3.47 10.44
CA LEU A 496 -30.93 2.08 10.95
C LEU A 496 -30.45 1.92 12.40
N ARG A 497 -29.90 3.00 12.97
CA ARG A 497 -29.35 2.96 14.33
C ARG A 497 -30.39 2.48 15.33
N SER A 498 -29.96 1.57 16.22
CA SER A 498 -30.80 0.93 17.24
C SER A 498 -31.96 0.07 16.71
N LYS A 499 -32.03 -0.16 15.40
CA LYS A 499 -32.98 -1.10 14.80
C LYS A 499 -32.37 -2.50 14.72
N GLU A 500 -33.22 -3.48 14.55
CA GLU A 500 -32.84 -4.85 14.20
C GLU A 500 -33.18 -5.10 12.73
N ILE A 501 -32.24 -5.65 11.98
CA ILE A 501 -32.39 -5.89 10.55
C ILE A 501 -32.03 -7.33 10.19
N LEU A 502 -32.74 -7.91 9.25
CA LEU A 502 -32.28 -9.08 8.51
C LEU A 502 -31.37 -8.58 7.39
N VAL A 503 -30.19 -9.15 7.25
CA VAL A 503 -29.20 -8.67 6.28
C VAL A 503 -28.57 -9.81 5.50
N ASN A 504 -28.47 -9.65 4.18
CA ASN A 504 -27.65 -10.48 3.31
C ASN A 504 -26.40 -9.67 2.92
N LEU A 505 -25.24 -10.15 3.31
CA LEU A 505 -23.96 -9.49 3.07
C LEU A 505 -23.43 -9.67 1.64
N ASN A 506 -24.01 -10.58 0.85
CA ASN A 506 -23.54 -10.88 -0.52
C ASN A 506 -22.01 -11.10 -0.60
N GLY A 507 -21.44 -11.76 0.42
CA GLY A 507 -20.00 -12.00 0.55
C GLY A 507 -19.16 -10.82 1.07
N MET A 508 -19.78 -9.67 1.37
CA MET A 508 -19.09 -8.47 1.88
C MET A 508 -19.04 -8.45 3.42
N ASN A 509 -18.43 -9.49 4.00
CA ASN A 509 -18.48 -9.77 5.44
C ASN A 509 -17.90 -8.66 6.33
N GLY A 510 -16.92 -7.92 5.82
CA GLY A 510 -16.33 -6.81 6.56
C GLY A 510 -17.30 -5.66 6.86
N ILE A 511 -18.46 -5.59 6.19
CA ILE A 511 -19.49 -4.58 6.45
C ILE A 511 -20.18 -4.77 7.82
N ILE A 512 -20.14 -5.98 8.38
CA ILE A 512 -20.61 -6.26 9.75
C ILE A 512 -20.05 -5.25 10.75
N TYR A 513 -18.78 -4.87 10.61
CA TYR A 513 -18.13 -3.93 11.52
C TYR A 513 -18.68 -2.50 11.39
N ASN A 514 -19.11 -2.10 10.18
CA ASN A 514 -19.81 -0.82 10.03
C ASN A 514 -21.19 -0.85 10.69
N LEU A 515 -21.91 -1.97 10.65
CA LEU A 515 -23.19 -2.13 11.38
C LEU A 515 -22.96 -2.08 12.89
N LYS A 516 -21.96 -2.83 13.40
CA LYS A 516 -21.59 -2.82 14.83
C LYS A 516 -21.19 -1.42 15.32
N ASP A 517 -20.40 -0.68 14.54
CA ASP A 517 -19.95 0.68 14.89
C ASP A 517 -21.09 1.71 14.97
N HIS A 518 -22.27 1.38 14.39
CA HIS A 518 -23.48 2.22 14.43
C HIS A 518 -24.58 1.67 15.34
N ASP A 519 -24.26 0.71 16.21
CA ASP A 519 -25.21 0.08 17.14
C ASP A 519 -26.42 -0.54 16.44
N ILE A 520 -26.23 -1.08 15.22
CA ILE A 520 -27.29 -1.75 14.45
C ILE A 520 -27.24 -3.23 14.79
N LYS A 521 -28.36 -3.76 15.30
CA LYS A 521 -28.52 -5.20 15.51
C LYS A 521 -28.83 -5.87 14.17
N TYR A 522 -28.26 -7.04 13.92
CA TYR A 522 -28.45 -7.73 12.66
C TYR A 522 -28.56 -9.25 12.85
N ILE A 523 -29.34 -9.87 11.97
CA ILE A 523 -29.45 -11.32 11.79
C ILE A 523 -29.08 -11.62 10.35
N LEU A 524 -28.17 -12.54 10.12
CA LEU A 524 -27.79 -12.96 8.76
C LEU A 524 -28.92 -13.77 8.12
N SER A 525 -29.26 -13.45 6.87
CA SER A 525 -30.28 -14.13 6.11
C SER A 525 -29.97 -14.11 4.62
N ASP A 526 -30.10 -15.26 3.96
CA ASP A 526 -29.87 -15.37 2.51
C ASP A 526 -31.05 -14.86 1.66
N GLU A 527 -32.21 -14.60 2.26
CA GLU A 527 -33.46 -14.33 1.54
C GLU A 527 -33.85 -12.85 1.42
N THR A 528 -33.06 -11.90 1.97
CA THR A 528 -33.44 -10.49 1.98
C THR A 528 -33.25 -9.81 0.62
N LYS A 529 -34.31 -9.20 0.07
CA LYS A 529 -34.27 -8.50 -1.22
C LYS A 529 -34.90 -7.09 -1.22
N SER A 530 -35.28 -6.54 -0.06
CA SER A 530 -36.16 -5.37 -0.05
C SER A 530 -35.47 -4.02 -0.13
N ASN A 531 -34.28 -3.88 0.45
CA ASN A 531 -33.54 -2.63 0.46
C ASN A 531 -32.04 -2.86 0.20
N GLU A 532 -31.37 -1.88 -0.38
CA GLU A 532 -29.96 -1.97 -0.73
C GLU A 532 -29.14 -0.96 0.06
N LEU A 533 -27.97 -1.38 0.53
CA LEU A 533 -26.98 -0.59 1.23
C LEU A 533 -25.60 -0.81 0.60
N TYR A 534 -24.68 0.12 0.73
CA TYR A 534 -23.33 0.00 0.19
C TYR A 534 -23.31 -0.28 -1.33
N TYR A 535 -24.10 0.49 -2.13
CA TYR A 535 -24.13 0.35 -3.60
C TYR A 535 -24.43 -1.05 -4.09
N HIS A 536 -25.50 -1.66 -3.61
CA HIS A 536 -25.92 -3.01 -3.98
C HIS A 536 -25.02 -4.12 -3.48
N TYR A 537 -24.06 -3.84 -2.58
CA TYR A 537 -23.22 -4.89 -2.01
C TYR A 537 -23.99 -5.76 -1.02
N LEU A 538 -24.95 -5.19 -0.29
CA LEU A 538 -25.79 -5.96 0.61
C LEU A 538 -27.25 -5.54 0.50
N THR A 539 -28.14 -6.45 0.84
CA THR A 539 -29.58 -6.23 0.96
C THR A 539 -30.01 -6.40 2.41
N TYR A 540 -31.00 -5.63 2.86
CA TYR A 540 -31.51 -5.71 4.21
C TYR A 540 -33.02 -5.51 4.26
N GLN A 541 -33.65 -6.02 5.31
CA GLN A 541 -35.04 -5.79 5.68
C GLN A 541 -35.11 -5.44 7.17
N GLU A 542 -35.92 -4.44 7.54
CA GLU A 542 -36.18 -4.15 8.96
C GLU A 542 -36.96 -5.34 9.56
N ASN A 543 -36.50 -5.82 10.71
CA ASN A 543 -37.19 -6.90 11.42
C ASN A 543 -38.37 -6.26 12.19
N THR A 544 -39.56 -6.34 11.62
CA THR A 544 -40.80 -5.95 12.31
C THR A 544 -41.31 -7.18 13.05
N TYR A 545 -41.11 -7.20 14.37
CA TYR A 545 -41.82 -8.17 15.19
C TYR A 545 -43.32 -7.86 15.06
N GLU A 546 -44.08 -8.71 14.34
CA GLU A 546 -45.54 -8.81 14.47
C GLU A 546 -45.92 -9.56 15.74
#